data_2bfae370d146db1c50461e9cef858047
#
_entry.id   2bfae370d146db1c50461e9cef858047
#
_cell.length_a   1.000
_cell.length_b   1.000
_cell.length_c   1.000
_cell.angle_alpha   90.00
_cell.angle_beta   90.00
_cell.angle_gamma   90.00
#
_symmetry.space_group_name_H-M   'P 1'
#
loop_
_entity.id
_entity.type
_entity.pdbx_description
1 polymer ?
#
loop_
_entity_poly.entity_id
_entity_poly.type
_entity_poly.pdbx_seq_one_letter_code
_entity_poly.pdbx_strand_id
1 'polypeptide(L)'
;MKHNRTLVVIPTYNEKENIGNIVNAIKGICSTCDILVVDDNSPDGTGNIVKDILKEHKGVYLIERKGKLGLGTAYVEGFKYGIKNRYDFVFEMDADFSHNPEDIPRLLKSIENADLVIGSRYKEGIRIVNWSISRLLLSYFANVYARLITGVPVMDLTAGFKCFRREVIESLQLDSICSDGYAFQIEVNFKVFKRGFRIKEIPVIFADRTVGVSKMSRHIIWEAFFLVLRLRLQNIFGIKIYEKK
;
A
#
# COMPACT_ATOMS: atom_id res chain seq x y z
N MET A 1 1.84 28.24 -8.70
CA MET A 1 1.87 26.78 -8.89
C MET A 1 0.81 26.17 -7.99
N LYS A 2 -0.06 25.30 -8.53
CA LYS A 2 -1.06 24.59 -7.70
C LYS A 2 -0.26 23.65 -6.78
N HIS A 3 -0.29 23.89 -5.48
CA HIS A 3 0.31 22.95 -4.53
C HIS A 3 -0.57 21.69 -4.53
N ASN A 4 -0.02 20.62 -5.10
CA ASN A 4 -0.68 19.32 -5.09
C ASN A 4 -0.76 18.81 -3.64
N ARG A 5 -1.97 18.50 -3.17
CA ARG A 5 -2.20 17.96 -1.83
C ARG A 5 -1.89 16.46 -1.82
N THR A 6 -1.05 16.06 -0.91
CA THR A 6 -0.60 14.66 -0.77
C THR A 6 -1.06 14.08 0.56
N LEU A 7 -1.61 12.88 0.52
CA LEU A 7 -2.00 12.09 1.70
C LEU A 7 -1.15 10.82 1.77
N VAL A 8 -0.54 10.55 2.92
CA VAL A 8 0.10 9.27 3.21
C VAL A 8 -0.81 8.47 4.13
N VAL A 9 -1.31 7.33 3.65
CA VAL A 9 -2.16 6.41 4.43
C VAL A 9 -1.30 5.36 5.09
N ILE A 10 -1.41 5.25 6.42
CA ILE A 10 -0.63 4.33 7.25
C ILE A 10 -1.60 3.45 8.06
N PRO A 11 -1.86 2.21 7.62
CA PRO A 11 -2.59 1.24 8.41
C PRO A 11 -1.79 0.81 9.65
N THR A 12 -2.43 0.68 10.80
CA THR A 12 -1.78 0.24 12.03
C THR A 12 -2.55 -0.86 12.74
N TYR A 13 -1.82 -1.82 13.29
CA TYR A 13 -2.28 -2.78 14.27
C TYR A 13 -1.12 -3.24 15.14
N ASN A 14 -1.05 -2.76 16.40
CA ASN A 14 0.07 -2.95 17.33
C ASN A 14 1.40 -2.39 16.79
N GLU A 15 1.40 -1.09 16.54
CA GLU A 15 2.56 -0.35 16.02
C GLU A 15 3.01 0.79 16.96
N LYS A 16 2.74 0.66 18.28
CA LYS A 16 3.03 1.71 19.27
C LYS A 16 4.49 2.17 19.27
N GLU A 17 5.43 1.27 18.97
CA GLU A 17 6.86 1.56 18.97
C GLU A 17 7.32 2.29 17.71
N ASN A 18 6.56 2.18 16.64
CA ASN A 18 6.92 2.70 15.33
C ASN A 18 6.17 3.98 14.96
N ILE A 19 4.87 4.08 15.33
CA ILE A 19 3.98 5.10 14.76
C ILE A 19 4.44 6.53 15.00
N GLY A 20 4.95 6.86 16.18
CA GLY A 20 5.46 8.20 16.46
C GLY A 20 6.67 8.55 15.61
N ASN A 21 7.60 7.61 15.49
CA ASN A 21 8.82 7.81 14.73
C ASN A 21 8.57 7.95 13.23
N ILE A 22 7.68 7.12 12.66
CA ILE A 22 7.38 7.19 11.22
C ILE A 22 6.64 8.47 10.85
N VAL A 23 5.69 8.94 11.70
CA VAL A 23 5.01 10.22 11.49
C VAL A 23 6.00 11.39 11.50
N ASN A 24 6.89 11.42 12.48
CA ASN A 24 7.93 12.45 12.57
C ASN A 24 8.88 12.43 11.38
N ALA A 25 9.31 11.23 10.95
CA ALA A 25 10.18 11.07 9.79
C ALA A 25 9.50 11.59 8.50
N ILE A 26 8.23 11.24 8.27
CA ILE A 26 7.47 11.72 7.11
C ILE A 26 7.33 13.25 7.16
N LYS A 27 6.96 13.82 8.30
CA LYS A 27 6.82 15.29 8.45
C LYS A 27 8.15 16.02 8.27
N GLY A 28 9.26 15.42 8.71
CA GLY A 28 10.60 15.98 8.49
C GLY A 28 11.00 16.02 7.01
N ILE A 29 10.60 15.04 6.21
CA ILE A 29 10.94 14.92 4.78
C ILE A 29 9.93 15.66 3.90
N CYS A 30 8.64 15.58 4.21
CA CYS A 30 7.54 16.17 3.47
C CYS A 30 6.59 16.90 4.43
N SER A 31 6.96 18.09 4.87
CA SER A 31 6.16 18.90 5.83
C SER A 31 4.77 19.25 5.29
N THR A 32 4.59 19.27 3.97
CA THR A 32 3.32 19.54 3.27
C THR A 32 2.47 18.29 3.05
N CYS A 33 3.02 17.10 3.29
CA CYS A 33 2.26 15.86 3.22
C CYS A 33 1.34 15.73 4.44
N ASP A 34 0.06 15.48 4.19
CA ASP A 34 -0.86 15.07 5.23
C ASP A 34 -0.72 13.54 5.47
N ILE A 35 -0.95 13.10 6.71
CA ILE A 35 -0.84 11.70 7.13
C ILE A 35 -2.19 11.26 7.70
N LEU A 36 -2.70 10.13 7.22
CA LEU A 36 -3.87 9.47 7.78
C LEU A 36 -3.44 8.12 8.37
N VAL A 37 -3.52 8.01 9.67
CA VAL A 37 -3.40 6.71 10.36
C VAL A 37 -4.77 6.05 10.39
N VAL A 38 -4.84 4.79 9.94
CA VAL A 38 -6.05 3.96 10.01
C VAL A 38 -5.77 2.82 10.99
N ASP A 39 -6.23 2.98 12.21
CA ASP A 39 -5.93 2.05 13.32
C ASP A 39 -7.02 0.99 13.49
N ASP A 40 -6.62 -0.27 13.48
CA ASP A 40 -7.46 -1.44 13.63
C ASP A 40 -7.80 -1.78 15.10
N ASN A 41 -8.09 -0.74 15.89
CA ASN A 41 -8.36 -0.86 17.33
C ASN A 41 -7.21 -1.56 18.06
N SER A 42 -6.02 -1.04 17.92
CA SER A 42 -4.80 -1.59 18.51
C SER A 42 -4.88 -1.66 20.03
N PRO A 43 -4.76 -2.86 20.64
CA PRO A 43 -4.81 -3.01 22.09
C PRO A 43 -3.55 -2.51 22.81
N ASP A 44 -2.45 -2.27 22.09
CA ASP A 44 -1.16 -1.83 22.65
C ASP A 44 -1.08 -0.33 22.93
N GLY A 45 -2.12 0.44 22.58
CA GLY A 45 -2.17 1.88 22.77
C GLY A 45 -1.69 2.71 21.58
N THR A 46 -1.46 2.11 20.41
CA THR A 46 -1.10 2.82 19.15
C THR A 46 -2.01 4.01 18.90
N GLY A 47 -3.35 3.83 18.95
CA GLY A 47 -4.32 4.90 18.71
C GLY A 47 -4.17 6.08 19.69
N ASN A 48 -3.82 5.82 20.96
CA ASN A 48 -3.61 6.89 21.94
C ASN A 48 -2.36 7.72 21.62
N ILE A 49 -1.28 7.08 21.18
CA ILE A 49 -0.07 7.79 20.72
C ILE A 49 -0.41 8.70 19.55
N VAL A 50 -1.21 8.21 18.58
CA VAL A 50 -1.63 9.05 17.44
C VAL A 50 -2.48 10.21 17.91
N LYS A 51 -3.39 10.04 18.89
CA LYS A 51 -4.19 11.14 19.47
C LYS A 51 -3.32 12.23 20.11
N ASP A 52 -2.21 11.87 20.69
CA ASP A 52 -1.26 12.85 21.21
C ASP A 52 -0.51 13.56 20.08
N ILE A 53 -0.08 12.84 19.06
CA ILE A 53 0.55 13.42 17.86
C ILE A 53 -0.37 14.43 17.16
N LEU A 54 -1.68 14.19 17.10
CA LEU A 54 -2.65 15.10 16.50
C LEU A 54 -2.67 16.48 17.16
N LYS A 55 -2.31 16.57 18.45
CA LYS A 55 -2.25 17.84 19.19
C LYS A 55 -1.04 18.68 18.78
N GLU A 56 0.03 18.04 18.35
CA GLU A 56 1.33 18.65 18.06
C GLU A 56 1.52 18.93 16.56
N HIS A 57 0.98 18.07 15.69
CA HIS A 57 1.19 18.11 14.25
C HIS A 57 -0.08 18.40 13.46
N LYS A 58 -0.12 19.57 12.81
CA LYS A 58 -1.17 19.85 11.80
C LYS A 58 -1.02 18.90 10.60
N GLY A 59 -2.16 18.46 10.04
CA GLY A 59 -2.19 17.57 8.88
C GLY A 59 -1.84 16.11 9.22
N VAL A 60 -2.03 15.71 10.45
CA VAL A 60 -2.13 14.30 10.86
C VAL A 60 -3.57 14.01 11.23
N TYR A 61 -4.08 12.86 10.84
CA TYR A 61 -5.46 12.44 11.04
C TYR A 61 -5.51 10.99 11.51
N LEU A 62 -6.55 10.62 12.23
CA LEU A 62 -6.77 9.27 12.75
C LEU A 62 -8.18 8.79 12.41
N ILE A 63 -8.27 7.57 11.90
CA ILE A 63 -9.48 6.78 11.84
C ILE A 63 -9.28 5.57 12.74
N GLU A 64 -10.07 5.44 13.81
CA GLU A 64 -10.11 4.26 14.66
C GLU A 64 -11.22 3.34 14.17
N ARG A 65 -10.86 2.12 13.77
CA ARG A 65 -11.84 1.11 13.34
C ARG A 65 -12.34 0.29 14.55
N LYS A 66 -13.45 -0.43 14.36
CA LYS A 66 -14.07 -1.18 15.46
C LYS A 66 -13.27 -2.44 15.88
N GLY A 67 -12.25 -2.84 15.10
CA GLY A 67 -11.44 -4.02 15.35
C GLY A 67 -10.48 -4.30 14.21
N LYS A 68 -9.77 -5.42 14.27
CA LYS A 68 -8.84 -5.86 13.23
C LYS A 68 -9.61 -6.33 11.99
N LEU A 69 -9.73 -5.45 11.01
CA LEU A 69 -10.50 -5.68 9.78
C LEU A 69 -9.63 -5.98 8.54
N GLY A 70 -8.31 -5.92 8.68
CA GLY A 70 -7.33 -6.25 7.65
C GLY A 70 -6.76 -5.05 6.91
N LEU A 71 -5.57 -5.26 6.32
CA LEU A 71 -4.75 -4.25 5.67
C LEU A 71 -5.46 -3.65 4.44
N GLY A 72 -6.02 -4.50 3.58
CA GLY A 72 -6.69 -4.07 2.36
C GLY A 72 -7.86 -3.15 2.63
N THR A 73 -8.70 -3.49 3.62
CA THR A 73 -9.83 -2.65 4.01
C THR A 73 -9.40 -1.34 4.65
N ALA A 74 -8.24 -1.30 5.32
CA ALA A 74 -7.69 -0.06 5.87
C ALA A 74 -7.25 0.89 4.76
N TYR A 75 -6.58 0.38 3.73
CA TYR A 75 -6.22 1.19 2.56
C TYR A 75 -7.46 1.67 1.79
N VAL A 76 -8.48 0.82 1.63
CA VAL A 76 -9.76 1.23 1.01
C VAL A 76 -10.39 2.40 1.76
N GLU A 77 -10.38 2.39 3.09
CA GLU A 77 -10.87 3.49 3.90
C GLU A 77 -10.02 4.75 3.74
N GLY A 78 -8.70 4.61 3.72
CA GLY A 78 -7.77 5.69 3.40
C GLY A 78 -7.98 6.29 2.01
N PHE A 79 -8.24 5.46 0.99
CA PHE A 79 -8.56 5.92 -0.35
C PHE A 79 -9.87 6.71 -0.39
N LYS A 80 -10.92 6.22 0.25
CA LYS A 80 -12.19 6.96 0.39
C LYS A 80 -12.00 8.31 1.07
N TYR A 81 -11.19 8.35 2.13
CA TYR A 81 -10.83 9.61 2.79
C TYR A 81 -10.08 10.56 1.85
N GLY A 82 -9.12 10.04 1.09
CA GLY A 82 -8.34 10.81 0.11
C GLY A 82 -9.23 11.42 -0.98
N ILE A 83 -10.16 10.64 -1.54
CA ILE A 83 -11.15 11.11 -2.53
C ILE A 83 -12.04 12.20 -1.94
N LYS A 84 -12.66 11.91 -0.79
CA LYS A 84 -13.60 12.82 -0.11
C LYS A 84 -12.97 14.18 0.20
N ASN A 85 -11.71 14.19 0.61
CA ASN A 85 -10.96 15.40 0.96
C ASN A 85 -10.17 16.00 -0.19
N ARG A 86 -10.34 15.47 -1.44
CA ARG A 86 -9.77 16.00 -2.68
C ARG A 86 -8.24 16.10 -2.66
N TYR A 87 -7.55 15.06 -2.15
CA TYR A 87 -6.11 14.93 -2.29
C TYR A 87 -5.77 14.60 -3.74
N ASP A 88 -4.70 15.19 -4.26
CA ASP A 88 -4.26 14.96 -5.63
C ASP A 88 -3.45 13.66 -5.73
N PHE A 89 -2.69 13.35 -4.68
CA PHE A 89 -1.92 12.12 -4.54
C PHE A 89 -2.22 11.41 -3.24
N VAL A 90 -2.32 10.08 -3.30
CA VAL A 90 -2.51 9.22 -2.12
C VAL A 90 -1.45 8.13 -2.11
N PHE A 91 -0.75 8.01 -0.98
CA PHE A 91 0.25 6.97 -0.76
C PHE A 91 -0.31 5.82 0.07
N GLU A 92 0.15 4.61 -0.26
CA GLU A 92 0.18 3.47 0.65
C GLU A 92 1.58 3.39 1.28
N MET A 93 1.65 3.25 2.60
CA MET A 93 2.90 3.11 3.33
C MET A 93 2.70 2.36 4.65
N ASP A 94 3.59 1.42 4.98
CA ASP A 94 3.56 0.71 6.25
C ASP A 94 4.23 1.52 7.38
N ALA A 95 3.86 1.22 8.64
CA ALA A 95 4.36 1.95 9.82
C ALA A 95 5.75 1.49 10.32
N ASP A 96 6.24 0.33 9.87
CA ASP A 96 7.36 -0.42 10.45
C ASP A 96 8.76 -0.09 9.87
N PHE A 97 8.87 1.02 9.16
CA PHE A 97 10.09 1.45 8.45
C PHE A 97 10.61 0.49 7.37
N SER A 98 9.83 -0.53 6.99
CA SER A 98 10.17 -1.33 5.80
C SER A 98 10.13 -0.51 4.52
N HIS A 99 9.34 0.55 4.52
CA HIS A 99 9.30 1.60 3.50
C HIS A 99 10.04 2.85 4.00
N ASN A 100 11.12 3.23 3.34
CA ASN A 100 11.89 4.42 3.74
C ASN A 100 11.14 5.71 3.36
N PRO A 101 10.77 6.58 4.33
CA PRO A 101 10.14 7.87 4.05
C PRO A 101 10.93 8.77 3.08
N GLU A 102 12.26 8.64 3.02
CA GLU A 102 13.12 9.40 2.10
C GLU A 102 12.81 9.12 0.61
N ASP A 103 12.11 8.04 0.32
CA ASP A 103 11.67 7.73 -1.03
C ASP A 103 10.38 8.47 -1.45
N ILE A 104 9.63 9.08 -0.52
CA ILE A 104 8.40 9.85 -0.83
C ILE A 104 8.64 10.91 -1.91
N PRO A 105 9.66 11.78 -1.82
CA PRO A 105 9.92 12.78 -2.87
C PRO A 105 10.24 12.15 -4.23
N ARG A 106 10.88 10.96 -4.26
CA ARG A 106 11.20 10.25 -5.50
C ARG A 106 9.94 9.69 -6.18
N LEU A 107 9.00 9.15 -5.38
CA LEU A 107 7.71 8.71 -5.89
C LEU A 107 6.90 9.92 -6.40
N LEU A 108 6.86 11.04 -5.65
CA LEU A 108 6.19 12.28 -6.06
C LEU A 108 6.74 12.85 -7.35
N LYS A 109 8.06 12.86 -7.54
CA LYS A 109 8.67 13.25 -8.81
C LYS A 109 8.31 12.30 -9.95
N SER A 110 8.23 11.01 -9.67
CA SER A 110 7.95 10.00 -10.69
C SER A 110 6.49 9.98 -11.13
N ILE A 111 5.53 10.39 -10.25
CA ILE A 111 4.10 10.43 -10.57
C ILE A 111 3.76 11.53 -11.59
N GLU A 112 4.64 12.50 -11.83
CA GLU A 112 4.43 13.51 -12.87
C GLU A 112 4.22 12.87 -14.24
N ASN A 113 4.90 11.76 -14.52
CA ASN A 113 4.85 11.03 -15.79
C ASN A 113 4.17 9.65 -15.70
N ALA A 114 3.43 9.38 -14.63
CA ALA A 114 2.71 8.14 -14.40
C ALA A 114 1.39 8.42 -13.67
N ASP A 115 0.54 7.41 -13.56
CA ASP A 115 -0.73 7.50 -12.87
C ASP A 115 -0.69 6.70 -11.56
N LEU A 116 0.17 5.67 -11.51
CA LEU A 116 0.56 4.91 -10.33
C LEU A 116 2.08 4.74 -10.33
N VAL A 117 2.74 5.04 -9.21
CA VAL A 117 4.16 4.74 -8.99
C VAL A 117 4.30 3.73 -7.87
N ILE A 118 5.09 2.68 -8.11
CA ILE A 118 5.36 1.60 -7.17
C ILE A 118 6.83 1.67 -6.76
N GLY A 119 7.09 1.70 -5.46
CA GLY A 119 8.42 1.44 -4.89
C GLY A 119 8.70 -0.06 -4.95
N SER A 120 9.54 -0.47 -5.89
CA SER A 120 9.77 -1.87 -6.24
C SER A 120 11.06 -2.40 -5.62
N ARG A 121 10.97 -3.59 -5.02
CA ARG A 121 12.11 -4.34 -4.47
C ARG A 121 12.92 -5.05 -5.56
N TYR A 122 12.35 -5.19 -6.76
CA TYR A 122 12.91 -6.01 -7.85
C TYR A 122 13.27 -5.20 -9.10
N LYS A 123 12.95 -3.91 -9.12
CA LYS A 123 13.34 -3.01 -10.22
C LYS A 123 14.84 -2.73 -10.14
N GLU A 124 15.57 -2.94 -11.26
CA GLU A 124 17.02 -2.76 -11.33
C GLU A 124 17.83 -3.63 -10.34
N GLY A 125 17.37 -4.87 -10.12
CA GLY A 125 17.98 -5.83 -9.21
C GLY A 125 17.21 -6.04 -7.91
N ILE A 126 17.68 -6.96 -7.08
CA ILE A 126 17.05 -7.28 -5.78
C ILE A 126 17.56 -6.28 -4.74
N ARG A 127 16.65 -5.56 -4.10
CA ARG A 127 16.93 -4.49 -3.13
C ARG A 127 16.25 -4.78 -1.79
N ILE A 128 16.59 -5.93 -1.22
CA ILE A 128 15.99 -6.42 0.04
C ILE A 128 17.12 -6.69 1.03
N VAL A 129 16.96 -6.19 2.24
CA VAL A 129 17.92 -6.33 3.34
C VAL A 129 17.30 -7.18 4.45
N ASN A 130 18.09 -8.07 5.04
CA ASN A 130 17.75 -8.91 6.20
C ASN A 130 16.66 -9.96 6.00
N TRP A 131 16.32 -10.35 4.75
CA TRP A 131 15.43 -11.49 4.52
C TRP A 131 16.20 -12.81 4.47
N SER A 132 15.57 -13.88 4.94
CA SER A 132 16.06 -15.24 4.66
C SER A 132 15.96 -15.53 3.16
N ILE A 133 16.89 -16.35 2.67
CA ILE A 133 16.93 -16.75 1.23
C ILE A 133 15.60 -17.41 0.82
N SER A 134 15.01 -18.25 1.69
CA SER A 134 13.73 -18.90 1.42
C SER A 134 12.58 -17.90 1.23
N ARG A 135 12.50 -16.87 2.07
CA ARG A 135 11.50 -15.78 1.95
C ARG A 135 11.70 -14.96 0.68
N LEU A 136 12.98 -14.67 0.35
CA LEU A 136 13.33 -13.95 -0.86
C LEU A 136 12.89 -14.71 -2.12
N LEU A 137 13.26 -16.00 -2.21
CA LEU A 137 12.90 -16.86 -3.34
C LEU A 137 11.38 -16.99 -3.47
N LEU A 138 10.67 -17.24 -2.36
CA LEU A 138 9.22 -17.32 -2.36
C LEU A 138 8.57 -16.04 -2.90
N SER A 139 9.00 -14.86 -2.40
CA SER A 139 8.48 -13.57 -2.85
C SER A 139 8.80 -13.31 -4.32
N TYR A 140 10.02 -13.60 -4.76
CA TYR A 140 10.43 -13.44 -6.16
C TYR A 140 9.58 -14.28 -7.11
N PHE A 141 9.48 -15.60 -6.83
CA PHE A 141 8.69 -16.50 -7.67
C PHE A 141 7.20 -16.19 -7.62
N ALA A 142 6.66 -15.75 -6.48
CA ALA A 142 5.27 -15.29 -6.38
C ALA A 142 5.00 -14.08 -7.30
N ASN A 143 5.93 -13.12 -7.38
CA ASN A 143 5.82 -11.99 -8.30
C ASN A 143 5.95 -12.41 -9.77
N VAL A 144 6.88 -13.33 -10.10
CA VAL A 144 7.01 -13.88 -11.46
C VAL A 144 5.70 -14.58 -11.87
N TYR A 145 5.15 -15.43 -11.00
CA TYR A 145 3.88 -16.12 -11.23
C TYR A 145 2.73 -15.11 -11.45
N ALA A 146 2.56 -14.15 -10.53
CA ALA A 146 1.50 -13.15 -10.63
C ALA A 146 1.60 -12.35 -11.93
N ARG A 147 2.80 -11.92 -12.31
CA ARG A 147 3.07 -11.20 -13.56
C ARG A 147 2.71 -12.01 -14.79
N LEU A 148 3.14 -13.28 -14.87
CA LEU A 148 2.88 -14.15 -16.02
C LEU A 148 1.38 -14.43 -16.19
N ILE A 149 0.68 -14.70 -15.12
CA ILE A 149 -0.75 -15.04 -15.17
C ILE A 149 -1.61 -13.81 -15.42
N THR A 150 -1.36 -12.69 -14.73
CA THR A 150 -2.17 -11.46 -14.87
C THR A 150 -1.84 -10.66 -16.13
N GLY A 151 -0.62 -10.80 -16.65
CA GLY A 151 -0.10 -10.01 -17.77
C GLY A 151 0.23 -8.56 -17.39
N VAL A 152 0.24 -8.20 -16.10
CA VAL A 152 0.61 -6.85 -15.63
C VAL A 152 2.12 -6.67 -15.74
N PRO A 153 2.64 -5.66 -16.46
CA PRO A 153 4.07 -5.47 -16.71
C PRO A 153 4.78 -4.80 -15.52
N VAL A 154 4.60 -5.36 -14.32
CA VAL A 154 5.18 -4.88 -13.04
C VAL A 154 6.02 -6.00 -12.44
N MET A 155 7.23 -5.68 -11.98
CA MET A 155 8.13 -6.67 -11.37
C MET A 155 7.73 -6.98 -9.93
N ASP A 156 7.22 -5.99 -9.20
CA ASP A 156 6.82 -6.12 -7.79
C ASP A 156 5.32 -5.86 -7.59
N LEU A 157 4.52 -6.86 -7.95
CA LEU A 157 3.05 -6.79 -7.80
C LEU A 157 2.60 -6.81 -6.33
N THR A 158 3.46 -7.25 -5.42
CA THR A 158 3.15 -7.37 -3.99
C THR A 158 3.69 -6.21 -3.15
N ALA A 159 4.29 -5.20 -3.78
CA ALA A 159 4.79 -4.02 -3.08
C ALA A 159 3.65 -3.22 -2.45
N GLY A 160 3.84 -2.81 -1.18
CA GLY A 160 2.90 -1.97 -0.43
C GLY A 160 3.25 -0.49 -0.41
N PHE A 161 4.39 -0.08 -0.98
CA PHE A 161 4.78 1.32 -1.07
C PHE A 161 4.42 1.90 -2.43
N LYS A 162 3.36 2.70 -2.48
CA LYS A 162 2.81 3.21 -3.73
C LYS A 162 2.34 4.65 -3.62
N CYS A 163 2.36 5.35 -4.76
CA CYS A 163 1.77 6.67 -4.92
C CYS A 163 0.76 6.62 -6.06
N PHE A 164 -0.48 6.97 -5.78
CA PHE A 164 -1.59 7.01 -6.75
C PHE A 164 -1.98 8.45 -7.05
N ARG A 165 -2.32 8.75 -8.30
CA ARG A 165 -3.15 9.91 -8.63
C ARG A 165 -4.58 9.66 -8.13
N ARG A 166 -5.29 10.73 -7.76
CA ARG A 166 -6.69 10.65 -7.32
C ARG A 166 -7.56 9.96 -8.37
N GLU A 167 -7.42 10.29 -9.63
CA GLU A 167 -8.21 9.74 -10.73
C GLU A 167 -8.09 8.21 -10.81
N VAL A 168 -6.95 7.66 -10.44
CA VAL A 168 -6.75 6.20 -10.39
C VAL A 168 -7.64 5.60 -9.31
N ILE A 169 -7.56 6.11 -8.07
CA ILE A 169 -8.35 5.55 -6.97
C ILE A 169 -9.86 5.80 -7.14
N GLU A 170 -10.27 6.93 -7.73
CA GLU A 170 -11.68 7.21 -8.09
C GLU A 170 -12.21 6.21 -9.12
N SER A 171 -11.35 5.76 -10.05
CA SER A 171 -11.74 4.77 -11.06
C SER A 171 -11.95 3.37 -10.48
N LEU A 172 -11.31 3.05 -9.35
CA LEU A 172 -11.43 1.76 -8.69
C LEU A 172 -12.81 1.65 -8.02
N GLN A 173 -13.47 0.53 -8.24
CA GLN A 173 -14.67 0.19 -7.46
C GLN A 173 -14.24 -0.29 -6.08
N LEU A 174 -13.91 0.67 -5.18
CA LEU A 174 -13.28 0.38 -3.89
C LEU A 174 -14.07 -0.61 -3.05
N ASP A 175 -15.40 -0.55 -3.09
CA ASP A 175 -16.28 -1.48 -2.34
C ASP A 175 -16.25 -2.91 -2.90
N SER A 176 -15.75 -3.11 -4.10
CA SER A 176 -15.58 -4.42 -4.74
C SER A 176 -14.24 -5.08 -4.44
N ILE A 177 -13.34 -4.39 -3.74
CA ILE A 177 -12.05 -4.94 -3.34
C ILE A 177 -12.27 -5.73 -2.05
N CYS A 178 -12.08 -7.05 -2.13
CA CYS A 178 -12.35 -7.96 -1.00
C CYS A 178 -11.09 -8.70 -0.52
N SER A 179 -9.98 -8.58 -1.24
CA SER A 179 -8.71 -9.22 -0.90
C SER A 179 -7.96 -8.45 0.18
N ASP A 180 -7.08 -9.15 0.90
CA ASP A 180 -6.26 -8.58 1.97
C ASP A 180 -4.77 -8.86 1.73
N GLY A 181 -3.89 -8.15 2.46
CA GLY A 181 -2.46 -8.35 2.41
C GLY A 181 -1.86 -8.27 0.99
N TYR A 182 -1.09 -9.28 0.59
CA TYR A 182 -0.46 -9.31 -0.74
C TYR A 182 -1.48 -9.48 -1.87
N ALA A 183 -2.58 -10.18 -1.61
CA ALA A 183 -3.66 -10.35 -2.58
C ALA A 183 -4.29 -8.98 -2.94
N PHE A 184 -4.49 -8.10 -1.96
CA PHE A 184 -4.95 -6.73 -2.16
C PHE A 184 -4.02 -5.96 -3.11
N GLN A 185 -2.70 -6.04 -2.90
CA GLN A 185 -1.73 -5.34 -3.72
C GLN A 185 -1.77 -5.79 -5.18
N ILE A 186 -1.89 -7.11 -5.41
CA ILE A 186 -2.00 -7.68 -6.76
C ILE A 186 -3.32 -7.27 -7.43
N GLU A 187 -4.44 -7.33 -6.69
CA GLU A 187 -5.77 -6.97 -7.21
C GLU A 187 -5.82 -5.50 -7.64
N VAL A 188 -5.31 -4.58 -6.81
CA VAL A 188 -5.28 -3.15 -7.11
C VAL A 188 -4.43 -2.88 -8.35
N ASN A 189 -3.20 -3.42 -8.43
CA ASN A 189 -2.32 -3.25 -9.58
C ASN A 189 -2.97 -3.78 -10.87
N PHE A 190 -3.64 -4.93 -10.80
CA PHE A 190 -4.35 -5.51 -11.93
C PHE A 190 -5.51 -4.62 -12.39
N LYS A 191 -6.35 -4.14 -11.45
CA LYS A 191 -7.46 -3.24 -11.76
C LYS A 191 -6.99 -1.92 -12.38
N VAL A 192 -5.89 -1.34 -11.89
CA VAL A 192 -5.27 -0.14 -12.45
C VAL A 192 -4.79 -0.38 -13.87
N PHE A 193 -4.04 -1.47 -14.09
CA PHE A 193 -3.53 -1.84 -15.41
C PHE A 193 -4.66 -2.06 -16.43
N LYS A 194 -5.74 -2.76 -16.02
CA LYS A 194 -6.89 -3.04 -16.90
C LYS A 194 -7.69 -1.79 -17.30
N ARG A 195 -7.57 -0.71 -16.53
CA ARG A 195 -8.17 0.58 -16.85
C ARG A 195 -7.28 1.44 -17.76
N GLY A 196 -6.11 0.93 -18.16
CA GLY A 196 -5.19 1.61 -19.07
C GLY A 196 -4.35 2.70 -18.44
N PHE A 197 -4.28 2.77 -17.10
CA PHE A 197 -3.41 3.71 -16.42
C PHE A 197 -1.93 3.33 -16.54
N ARG A 198 -1.08 4.34 -16.58
CA ARG A 198 0.38 4.19 -16.69
C ARG A 198 0.97 3.85 -15.31
N ILE A 199 1.50 2.64 -15.18
CA ILE A 199 2.18 2.18 -13.98
C ILE A 199 3.69 2.31 -14.19
N LYS A 200 4.38 2.93 -13.23
CA LYS A 200 5.83 3.05 -13.20
C LYS A 200 6.39 2.44 -11.92
N GLU A 201 7.48 1.71 -12.05
CA GLU A 201 8.25 1.23 -10.90
C GLU A 201 9.51 2.08 -10.73
N ILE A 202 9.83 2.40 -9.48
CA ILE A 202 11.15 2.93 -9.11
C ILE A 202 11.80 1.99 -8.10
N PRO A 203 13.14 1.82 -8.16
CA PRO A 203 13.83 0.96 -7.21
C PRO A 203 13.85 1.60 -5.82
N VAL A 204 13.44 0.84 -4.80
CA VAL A 204 13.53 1.21 -3.39
C VAL A 204 14.21 0.11 -2.59
N ILE A 205 14.91 0.46 -1.52
CA ILE A 205 15.49 -0.51 -0.60
C ILE A 205 14.41 -0.88 0.42
N PHE A 206 14.14 -2.16 0.54
CA PHE A 206 13.24 -2.72 1.54
C PHE A 206 14.06 -3.38 2.65
N ALA A 207 14.02 -2.81 3.84
CA ALA A 207 14.60 -3.43 5.03
C ALA A 207 13.53 -4.24 5.76
N ASP A 208 13.89 -5.44 6.26
CA ASP A 208 12.96 -6.14 7.15
C ASP A 208 12.76 -5.30 8.42
N ARG A 209 11.55 -5.37 8.96
CA ARG A 209 11.22 -4.67 10.21
C ARG A 209 12.21 -5.01 11.31
N THR A 210 12.64 -4.00 12.03
CA THR A 210 13.57 -4.17 13.16
C THR A 210 12.84 -4.62 14.43
N VAL A 211 11.52 -4.33 14.50
CA VAL A 211 10.65 -4.65 15.64
C VAL A 211 9.36 -5.29 15.12
N GLY A 212 8.91 -6.35 15.80
CA GLY A 212 7.67 -7.06 15.47
C GLY A 212 7.86 -8.40 14.76
N VAL A 213 6.81 -9.22 14.71
CA VAL A 213 6.81 -10.55 14.11
C VAL A 213 6.19 -10.50 12.71
N SER A 214 6.82 -11.16 11.73
CA SER A 214 6.27 -11.28 10.38
C SER A 214 4.91 -12.00 10.41
N LYS A 215 3.88 -11.35 9.88
CA LYS A 215 2.50 -11.86 9.85
C LYS A 215 2.22 -12.76 8.62
N MET A 216 3.28 -13.26 7.94
CA MET A 216 3.12 -14.09 6.74
C MET A 216 2.64 -15.51 7.12
N SER A 217 1.38 -15.83 6.83
CA SER A 217 0.81 -17.16 7.02
C SER A 217 0.70 -17.92 5.68
N ARG A 218 0.69 -19.27 5.75
CA ARG A 218 0.44 -20.11 4.56
C ARG A 218 -0.90 -19.78 3.87
N HIS A 219 -1.89 -19.36 4.65
CA HIS A 219 -3.20 -18.95 4.13
C HIS A 219 -3.09 -17.77 3.16
N ILE A 220 -2.30 -16.74 3.50
CA ILE A 220 -2.10 -15.55 2.66
C ILE A 220 -1.47 -15.92 1.31
N ILE A 221 -0.56 -16.90 1.29
CA ILE A 221 0.08 -17.39 0.06
C ILE A 221 -0.95 -18.05 -0.86
N TRP A 222 -1.78 -18.94 -0.31
CA TRP A 222 -2.83 -19.63 -1.07
C TRP A 222 -3.91 -18.66 -1.56
N GLU A 223 -4.31 -17.70 -0.73
CA GLU A 223 -5.24 -16.65 -1.13
C GLU A 223 -4.73 -15.88 -2.35
N ALA A 224 -3.48 -15.40 -2.31
CA ALA A 224 -2.86 -14.71 -3.44
C ALA A 224 -2.76 -15.61 -4.69
N PHE A 225 -2.43 -16.88 -4.53
CA PHE A 225 -2.35 -17.84 -5.63
C PHE A 225 -3.70 -17.98 -6.36
N PHE A 226 -4.78 -18.28 -5.62
CA PHE A 226 -6.10 -18.42 -6.22
C PHE A 226 -6.68 -17.11 -6.75
N LEU A 227 -6.40 -15.98 -6.07
CA LEU A 227 -6.80 -14.67 -6.58
C LEU A 227 -6.22 -14.41 -7.98
N VAL A 228 -4.93 -14.67 -8.19
CA VAL A 228 -4.26 -14.44 -9.48
C VAL A 228 -4.94 -15.24 -10.60
N LEU A 229 -5.25 -16.51 -10.37
CA LEU A 229 -6.00 -17.35 -11.34
C LEU A 229 -7.38 -16.76 -11.61
N ARG A 230 -8.08 -16.37 -10.58
CA ARG A 230 -9.41 -15.78 -10.67
C ARG A 230 -9.41 -14.48 -11.47
N LEU A 231 -8.45 -13.57 -11.21
CA LEU A 231 -8.30 -12.34 -11.97
C LEU A 231 -8.07 -12.61 -13.46
N ARG A 232 -7.29 -13.66 -13.78
CA ARG A 232 -7.07 -14.07 -15.17
C ARG A 232 -8.35 -14.59 -15.82
N LEU A 233 -9.10 -15.45 -15.15
CA LEU A 233 -10.36 -15.98 -15.67
C LEU A 233 -11.42 -14.88 -15.86
N GLN A 234 -11.54 -13.96 -14.90
CA GLN A 234 -12.40 -12.78 -15.05
C GLN A 234 -12.06 -11.97 -16.30
N ASN A 235 -10.76 -11.80 -16.56
CA ASN A 235 -10.31 -11.07 -17.73
C ASN A 235 -10.60 -11.78 -19.07
N ILE A 236 -10.48 -13.12 -19.10
CA ILE A 236 -10.72 -13.91 -20.34
C ILE A 236 -12.21 -14.03 -20.63
N PHE A 237 -13.02 -14.29 -19.64
CA PHE A 237 -14.44 -14.61 -19.80
C PHE A 237 -15.38 -13.41 -19.60
N GLY A 238 -14.86 -12.22 -19.26
CA GLY A 238 -15.68 -11.04 -18.95
C GLY A 238 -16.61 -11.22 -17.73
N ILE A 239 -16.38 -12.27 -16.92
CA ILE A 239 -17.26 -12.63 -15.82
C ILE A 239 -16.94 -11.75 -14.61
N LYS A 240 -17.87 -10.87 -14.21
CA LYS A 240 -17.84 -10.21 -12.90
C LYS A 240 -18.21 -11.21 -11.81
N ILE A 241 -17.21 -11.87 -11.19
CA ILE A 241 -17.46 -12.97 -10.23
C ILE A 241 -17.85 -12.47 -8.82
N TYR A 242 -17.78 -11.17 -8.53
CA TYR A 242 -18.31 -10.59 -7.28
C TYR A 242 -18.89 -9.19 -7.48
N GLU A 243 -20.21 -9.12 -7.45
CA GLU A 243 -20.92 -8.05 -6.75
C GLU A 243 -21.31 -8.65 -5.39
N LYS A 244 -20.73 -8.20 -4.27
CA LYS A 244 -21.33 -8.43 -2.96
C LYS A 244 -22.66 -7.68 -2.98
N LYS A 245 -23.77 -8.43 -2.84
CA LYS A 245 -25.06 -7.87 -2.47
C LYS A 245 -25.00 -7.22 -1.10
#